data_0a0f42b0a2f4a92e2c879f9d75a64a61
#
_entry.id   0a0f42b0a2f4a92e2c879f9d75a64a61
#
_cell.length_a   1.000
_cell.length_b   1.000
_cell.length_c   1.000
_cell.angle_alpha   90.00
_cell.angle_beta   90.00
_cell.angle_gamma   90.00
#
_symmetry.space_group_name_H-M   'P 1'
#
loop_
_entity.id
_entity.type
_entity.pdbx_description
1 polymer ?
#
loop_
_entity_poly.entity_id
_entity_poly.type
_entity_poly.pdbx_seq_one_letter_code
_entity_poly.pdbx_strand_id
1 'polypeptide(L)'
;MEYINKKLNEFNENIKGKKVAIIGLGVSNKPLIEYLYSLGAKITVFDNREQEKIDTDIWDKVTKYNLKYYLGEGYLANLKCFDYIFRSPSCRPDLPEIEAEINRGAILTSEIEMVLKLAPCKTIGITGSDGKTTTTSLIYAILKEKYKCFLGGNIGTPLFARISEMKPEDIVVLELSSFQLMNMELSTNIAVVTNISPNHLNVHKDYQEYIDSKANIFKYQDENGILVINYDNEITKDFAKQANGKVVYFSRREKLPNGVIFDEDTVKICDNDLRRHVINKKDVKIRGLHNIENICAAIAATKDLVSPEEQRQTIMEFTGVEHRLEFVRELDGVKWYNDSIASSPNRTIAGLNSYNERIVLIAGGRDKHLDYDPIAKPIIEHVDTLIVMGETAEKIKNAVTRELENQKKTLKIIKVANVEEAVKTAREIAKPNEIVLFSPASTSFDMFKNFEERGKKFKEEVNKL
;
A
#
# COMPACT_ATOMS: atom_id res chain seq x y z
N MET A 1 -29.03 16.92 -15.92
CA MET A 1 -27.87 17.70 -16.40
C MET A 1 -26.61 16.91 -16.07
N GLU A 2 -25.68 16.86 -17.01
CA GLU A 2 -24.38 16.22 -16.75
C GLU A 2 -23.60 17.09 -15.74
N TYR A 3 -22.96 16.45 -14.77
CA TYR A 3 -22.16 17.16 -13.75
C TYR A 3 -20.91 17.78 -14.38
N ILE A 4 -20.67 19.04 -14.12
CA ILE A 4 -19.49 19.78 -14.59
C ILE A 4 -18.58 20.09 -13.39
N ASN A 5 -17.37 19.53 -13.38
CA ASN A 5 -16.37 19.84 -12.39
C ASN A 5 -15.69 21.17 -12.68
N LYS A 6 -16.17 22.24 -12.06
CA LYS A 6 -15.65 23.59 -12.26
C LYS A 6 -14.17 23.73 -11.87
N LYS A 7 -13.74 23.11 -10.75
CA LYS A 7 -12.34 23.16 -10.28
C LYS A 7 -11.38 22.52 -11.30
N LEU A 8 -11.79 21.39 -11.88
CA LEU A 8 -11.00 20.72 -12.92
C LEU A 8 -10.91 21.56 -14.19
N ASN A 9 -12.04 22.16 -14.60
CA ASN A 9 -12.07 23.03 -15.79
C ASN A 9 -11.18 24.27 -15.60
N GLU A 10 -11.25 24.93 -14.45
CA GLU A 10 -10.39 26.06 -14.12
C GLU A 10 -8.90 25.67 -14.13
N PHE A 11 -8.56 24.53 -13.55
CA PHE A 11 -7.21 23.99 -13.62
C PHE A 11 -6.75 23.73 -15.06
N ASN A 12 -7.60 23.08 -15.87
CA ASN A 12 -7.32 22.77 -17.26
C ASN A 12 -7.05 24.01 -18.11
N GLU A 13 -7.81 25.11 -17.89
CA GLU A 13 -7.55 26.38 -18.55
C GLU A 13 -6.26 27.05 -18.07
N ASN A 14 -6.01 27.02 -16.75
CA ASN A 14 -4.86 27.66 -16.15
C ASN A 14 -3.53 26.99 -16.49
N ILE A 15 -3.50 25.68 -16.77
CA ILE A 15 -2.26 24.95 -17.07
C ILE A 15 -1.79 25.13 -18.54
N LYS A 16 -2.66 25.61 -19.43
CA LYS A 16 -2.32 25.82 -20.84
C LYS A 16 -1.12 26.76 -21.01
N GLY A 17 -0.12 26.31 -21.75
CA GLY A 17 1.11 27.06 -22.01
C GLY A 17 2.06 27.23 -20.83
N LYS A 18 1.68 26.76 -19.62
CA LYS A 18 2.52 26.81 -18.42
C LYS A 18 3.73 25.88 -18.55
N LYS A 19 4.83 26.30 -17.92
CA LYS A 19 6.04 25.47 -17.80
C LYS A 19 5.88 24.54 -16.60
N VAL A 20 5.86 23.24 -16.86
CA VAL A 20 5.64 22.19 -15.88
C VAL A 20 6.87 21.31 -15.75
N ALA A 21 7.44 21.23 -14.56
CA ALA A 21 8.45 20.24 -14.22
C ALA A 21 7.79 18.98 -13.65
N ILE A 22 8.14 17.82 -14.19
CA ILE A 22 7.75 16.51 -13.66
C ILE A 22 9.00 15.86 -13.09
N ILE A 23 9.07 15.69 -11.78
CA ILE A 23 10.20 15.06 -11.10
C ILE A 23 9.88 13.61 -10.78
N GLY A 24 10.61 12.68 -11.42
CA GLY A 24 10.48 11.24 -11.31
C GLY A 24 9.50 10.63 -12.33
N LEU A 25 10.01 9.73 -13.16
CA LEU A 25 9.23 8.92 -14.12
C LEU A 25 8.75 7.64 -13.46
N GLY A 26 7.78 7.79 -12.54
CA GLY A 26 7.09 6.67 -11.90
C GLY A 26 5.74 6.34 -12.56
N VAL A 27 5.08 5.31 -12.03
CA VAL A 27 3.77 4.85 -12.50
C VAL A 27 2.72 5.97 -12.49
N SER A 28 2.72 6.82 -11.45
CA SER A 28 1.74 7.91 -11.29
C SER A 28 1.97 9.06 -12.26
N ASN A 29 3.23 9.40 -12.55
CA ASN A 29 3.55 10.57 -13.37
C ASN A 29 3.37 10.33 -14.88
N LYS A 30 3.35 9.07 -15.33
CA LYS A 30 3.13 8.77 -16.74
C LYS A 30 1.75 9.24 -17.25
N PRO A 31 0.59 8.82 -16.70
CA PRO A 31 -0.71 9.31 -17.16
C PRO A 31 -0.88 10.82 -16.90
N LEU A 32 -0.21 11.36 -15.88
CA LEU A 32 -0.17 12.80 -15.63
C LEU A 32 0.50 13.55 -16.79
N ILE A 33 1.65 13.07 -17.30
CA ILE A 33 2.33 13.64 -18.47
C ILE A 33 1.40 13.66 -19.68
N GLU A 34 0.76 12.53 -19.98
CA GLU A 34 -0.19 12.40 -21.10
C GLU A 34 -1.32 13.45 -21.00
N TYR A 35 -1.92 13.56 -19.81
CA TYR A 35 -3.00 14.48 -19.56
C TYR A 35 -2.55 15.96 -19.71
N LEU A 36 -1.48 16.36 -19.05
CA LEU A 36 -0.98 17.73 -19.08
C LEU A 36 -0.48 18.13 -20.49
N TYR A 37 0.12 17.18 -21.21
CA TYR A 37 0.53 17.42 -22.60
C TYR A 37 -0.68 17.68 -23.49
N SER A 38 -1.76 16.91 -23.35
CA SER A 38 -2.99 17.10 -24.12
C SER A 38 -3.64 18.46 -23.89
N LEU A 39 -3.42 19.08 -22.73
CA LEU A 39 -3.87 20.43 -22.41
C LEU A 39 -2.93 21.54 -22.92
N GLY A 40 -1.80 21.19 -23.53
CA GLY A 40 -0.85 22.15 -24.07
C GLY A 40 0.13 22.72 -23.04
N ALA A 41 0.38 22.04 -21.92
CA ALA A 41 1.43 22.38 -20.97
C ALA A 41 2.83 22.16 -21.59
N LYS A 42 3.80 23.00 -21.23
CA LYS A 42 5.23 22.88 -21.65
C LYS A 42 5.99 22.05 -20.63
N ILE A 43 6.05 20.74 -20.86
CA ILE A 43 6.57 19.77 -19.90
C ILE A 43 8.08 19.58 -20.06
N THR A 44 8.79 19.55 -18.93
CA THR A 44 10.17 19.06 -18.80
C THR A 44 10.21 17.99 -17.72
N VAL A 45 10.89 16.90 -18.02
CA VAL A 45 10.99 15.73 -17.13
C VAL A 45 12.36 15.69 -16.48
N PHE A 46 12.39 15.39 -15.19
CA PHE A 46 13.58 15.26 -14.36
C PHE A 46 13.58 13.91 -13.66
N ASP A 47 14.65 13.11 -13.79
CA ASP A 47 14.76 11.82 -13.07
C ASP A 47 16.22 11.57 -12.68
N ASN A 48 16.45 11.11 -11.44
CA ASN A 48 17.78 10.80 -10.95
C ASN A 48 18.40 9.54 -11.56
N ARG A 49 17.62 8.75 -12.30
CA ARG A 49 18.08 7.57 -13.01
C ARG A 49 18.55 7.95 -14.41
N GLU A 50 19.61 7.28 -14.87
CA GLU A 50 19.96 7.27 -16.27
C GLU A 50 18.87 6.58 -17.11
N GLN A 51 18.82 6.87 -18.39
CA GLN A 51 17.77 6.37 -19.30
C GLN A 51 17.63 4.85 -19.24
N GLU A 52 18.75 4.12 -19.20
CA GLU A 52 18.81 2.66 -19.21
C GLU A 52 18.23 2.02 -17.94
N LYS A 53 18.08 2.81 -16.87
CA LYS A 53 17.50 2.39 -15.59
C LYS A 53 16.00 2.75 -15.45
N ILE A 54 15.44 3.45 -16.42
CA ILE A 54 14.02 3.75 -16.47
C ILE A 54 13.31 2.56 -17.11
N ASP A 55 12.13 2.22 -16.55
CA ASP A 55 11.29 1.15 -17.10
C ASP A 55 10.96 1.43 -18.58
N THR A 56 11.24 0.45 -19.45
CA THR A 56 11.07 0.58 -20.90
C THR A 56 9.64 0.92 -21.28
N ASP A 57 8.63 0.31 -20.62
CA ASP A 57 7.22 0.59 -20.90
C ASP A 57 6.83 2.04 -20.56
N ILE A 58 7.51 2.64 -19.56
CA ILE A 58 7.31 4.04 -19.21
C ILE A 58 8.05 4.92 -20.23
N TRP A 59 9.31 4.62 -20.52
CA TRP A 59 10.14 5.39 -21.42
C TRP A 59 9.52 5.48 -22.82
N ASP A 60 9.18 4.35 -23.43
CA ASP A 60 8.59 4.28 -24.77
C ASP A 60 7.28 5.05 -24.90
N LYS A 61 6.54 5.19 -23.81
CA LYS A 61 5.27 5.92 -23.82
C LYS A 61 5.46 7.42 -23.66
N VAL A 62 6.43 7.88 -22.88
CA VAL A 62 6.65 9.32 -22.67
C VAL A 62 7.47 9.94 -23.80
N THR A 63 8.35 9.18 -24.46
CA THR A 63 9.17 9.67 -25.58
C THR A 63 8.36 9.91 -26.86
N LYS A 64 7.11 9.46 -26.93
CA LYS A 64 6.18 9.83 -28.02
C LYS A 64 5.84 11.32 -28.02
N TYR A 65 6.03 11.98 -26.89
CA TYR A 65 5.81 13.42 -26.74
C TYR A 65 7.14 14.16 -26.93
N ASN A 66 7.12 15.32 -27.56
CA ASN A 66 8.30 16.16 -27.76
C ASN A 66 8.64 16.90 -26.44
N LEU A 67 9.21 16.20 -25.46
CA LEU A 67 9.55 16.73 -24.14
C LEU A 67 11.05 16.96 -24.00
N LYS A 68 11.43 17.80 -23.04
CA LYS A 68 12.82 17.89 -22.57
C LYS A 68 13.03 16.94 -21.40
N TYR A 69 14.21 16.31 -21.34
CA TYR A 69 14.59 15.37 -20.29
C TYR A 69 15.92 15.79 -19.68
N TYR A 70 16.00 15.74 -18.35
CA TYR A 70 17.23 15.85 -17.56
C TYR A 70 17.31 14.62 -16.67
N LEU A 71 18.28 13.74 -16.95
CA LEU A 71 18.39 12.41 -16.35
C LEU A 71 19.73 12.24 -15.65
N GLY A 72 19.80 11.32 -14.68
CA GLY A 72 21.03 10.94 -14.01
C GLY A 72 21.53 11.96 -12.97
N GLU A 73 22.82 11.95 -12.72
CA GLU A 73 23.44 12.82 -11.72
C GLU A 73 23.25 14.30 -12.08
N GLY A 74 22.92 15.12 -11.06
CA GLY A 74 22.68 16.56 -11.27
C GLY A 74 21.41 16.91 -12.05
N TYR A 75 20.47 15.97 -12.18
CA TYR A 75 19.24 16.12 -12.95
C TYR A 75 18.42 17.39 -12.60
N LEU A 76 18.50 17.91 -11.37
CA LEU A 76 17.81 19.14 -10.94
C LEU A 76 18.56 20.44 -11.25
N ALA A 77 19.79 20.41 -11.76
CA ALA A 77 20.60 21.61 -12.03
C ALA A 77 19.89 22.60 -12.98
N ASN A 78 19.01 22.10 -13.84
CA ASN A 78 18.22 22.88 -14.79
C ASN A 78 16.76 23.11 -14.36
N LEU A 79 16.43 22.86 -13.09
CA LEU A 79 15.11 23.15 -12.54
C LEU A 79 14.98 24.66 -12.29
N LYS A 80 14.65 25.42 -13.34
CA LYS A 80 14.60 26.91 -13.32
C LYS A 80 13.42 27.46 -14.11
N CYS A 81 12.71 28.42 -13.51
CA CYS A 81 11.62 29.17 -14.14
C CYS A 81 10.43 28.29 -14.55
N PHE A 82 9.98 27.40 -13.66
CA PHE A 82 8.76 26.63 -13.81
C PHE A 82 7.58 27.30 -13.09
N ASP A 83 6.37 27.10 -13.63
CA ASP A 83 5.12 27.55 -13.00
C ASP A 83 4.61 26.47 -12.01
N TYR A 84 4.79 25.19 -12.38
CA TYR A 84 4.38 24.02 -11.58
C TYR A 84 5.50 23.00 -11.49
N ILE A 85 5.64 22.40 -10.33
CA ILE A 85 6.56 21.27 -10.08
C ILE A 85 5.75 20.12 -9.51
N PHE A 86 5.56 19.06 -10.30
CA PHE A 86 4.96 17.82 -9.86
C PHE A 86 6.07 16.87 -9.41
N ARG A 87 6.17 16.62 -8.10
CA ARG A 87 7.17 15.71 -7.56
C ARG A 87 6.64 14.29 -7.37
N SER A 88 7.48 13.30 -7.60
CA SER A 88 7.23 11.93 -7.13
C SER A 88 7.48 11.84 -5.61
N PRO A 89 6.84 10.88 -4.91
CA PRO A 89 7.06 10.68 -3.48
C PRO A 89 8.52 10.39 -3.09
N SER A 90 9.31 9.81 -4.01
CA SER A 90 10.73 9.52 -3.79
C SER A 90 11.66 10.75 -3.81
N CYS A 91 11.17 11.89 -4.31
CA CYS A 91 11.91 13.14 -4.31
C CYS A 91 11.54 13.96 -3.07
N ARG A 92 12.52 14.31 -2.24
CA ARG A 92 12.26 15.18 -1.08
C ARG A 92 11.85 16.58 -1.53
N PRO A 93 10.88 17.22 -0.84
CA PRO A 93 10.40 18.56 -1.21
C PRO A 93 11.36 19.70 -0.82
N ASP A 94 12.27 19.45 0.11
CA ASP A 94 13.22 20.39 0.71
C ASP A 94 14.62 20.34 0.06
N LEU A 95 14.69 19.96 -1.21
CA LEU A 95 15.93 20.08 -1.98
C LEU A 95 16.16 21.54 -2.38
N PRO A 96 17.41 22.03 -2.35
CA PRO A 96 17.73 23.45 -2.61
C PRO A 96 17.19 23.98 -3.95
N GLU A 97 17.20 23.15 -4.98
CA GLU A 97 16.70 23.50 -6.31
C GLU A 97 15.18 23.68 -6.32
N ILE A 98 14.46 22.85 -5.56
CA ILE A 98 13.01 22.93 -5.43
C ILE A 98 12.63 24.15 -4.58
N GLU A 99 13.29 24.36 -3.44
CA GLU A 99 13.06 25.54 -2.60
C GLU A 99 13.32 26.85 -3.35
N ALA A 100 14.37 26.89 -4.18
CA ALA A 100 14.67 28.06 -5.00
C ALA A 100 13.54 28.36 -6.01
N GLU A 101 12.87 27.34 -6.56
CA GLU A 101 11.73 27.54 -7.47
C GLU A 101 10.47 27.95 -6.72
N ILE A 102 10.19 27.36 -5.55
CA ILE A 102 9.08 27.76 -4.69
C ILE A 102 9.22 29.26 -4.30
N ASN A 103 10.42 29.67 -3.90
CA ASN A 103 10.71 31.07 -3.57
C ASN A 103 10.57 32.01 -4.76
N ARG A 104 10.62 31.51 -6.01
CA ARG A 104 10.31 32.28 -7.23
C ARG A 104 8.82 32.30 -7.59
N GLY A 105 7.97 31.57 -6.86
CA GLY A 105 6.54 31.51 -7.06
C GLY A 105 6.07 30.26 -7.83
N ALA A 106 6.91 29.24 -8.01
CA ALA A 106 6.48 27.96 -8.56
C ALA A 106 5.57 27.22 -7.56
N ILE A 107 4.55 26.57 -8.07
CA ILE A 107 3.65 25.73 -7.27
C ILE A 107 4.21 24.32 -7.20
N LEU A 108 4.70 23.92 -6.01
CA LEU A 108 5.06 22.53 -5.73
C LEU A 108 3.80 21.73 -5.42
N THR A 109 3.64 20.60 -6.10
CA THR A 109 2.50 19.70 -5.91
C THR A 109 2.87 18.26 -6.27
N SER A 110 1.89 17.37 -6.19
CA SER A 110 2.00 15.98 -6.62
C SER A 110 0.71 15.53 -7.32
N GLU A 111 0.78 14.39 -8.01
CA GLU A 111 -0.42 13.79 -8.64
C GLU A 111 -1.54 13.62 -7.61
N ILE A 112 -1.23 13.06 -6.44
CA ILE A 112 -2.22 12.75 -5.41
C ILE A 112 -2.77 14.00 -4.71
N GLU A 113 -1.95 15.02 -4.52
CA GLU A 113 -2.38 16.30 -3.96
C GLU A 113 -3.38 17.01 -4.89
N MET A 114 -3.12 16.95 -6.19
CA MET A 114 -4.06 17.48 -7.19
C MET A 114 -5.35 16.67 -7.26
N VAL A 115 -5.32 15.35 -7.03
CA VAL A 115 -6.55 14.56 -6.86
C VAL A 115 -7.36 15.08 -5.68
N LEU A 116 -6.75 15.30 -4.51
CA LEU A 116 -7.46 15.85 -3.34
C LEU A 116 -8.04 17.24 -3.61
N LYS A 117 -7.31 18.06 -4.34
CA LYS A 117 -7.72 19.44 -4.66
C LYS A 117 -8.89 19.51 -5.65
N LEU A 118 -8.91 18.61 -6.64
CA LEU A 118 -9.80 18.70 -7.80
C LEU A 118 -10.94 17.68 -7.81
N ALA A 119 -10.86 16.59 -7.03
CA ALA A 119 -11.95 15.63 -6.93
C ALA A 119 -13.21 16.31 -6.40
N PRO A 120 -14.38 16.11 -7.05
CA PRO A 120 -15.63 16.73 -6.63
C PRO A 120 -16.33 15.99 -5.50
N CYS A 121 -15.83 14.82 -5.12
CA CYS A 121 -16.48 13.87 -4.24
C CYS A 121 -15.72 13.69 -2.92
N LYS A 122 -16.32 12.94 -2.01
CA LYS A 122 -15.73 12.61 -0.70
C LYS A 122 -14.45 11.79 -0.86
N THR A 123 -13.42 12.18 -0.10
CA THR A 123 -12.13 11.50 -0.06
C THR A 123 -11.92 10.83 1.28
N ILE A 124 -11.45 9.59 1.26
CA ILE A 124 -11.06 8.81 2.45
C ILE A 124 -9.59 8.46 2.30
N GLY A 125 -8.75 8.97 3.19
CA GLY A 125 -7.31 8.72 3.17
C GLY A 125 -6.89 7.80 4.31
N ILE A 126 -6.04 6.84 4.01
CA ILE A 126 -5.53 5.88 4.99
C ILE A 126 -4.02 5.96 5.03
N THR A 127 -3.47 6.21 6.23
CA THR A 127 -2.03 6.17 6.50
C THR A 127 -1.73 5.37 7.77
N GLY A 128 -0.46 5.22 8.09
CA GLY A 128 0.07 4.51 9.26
C GLY A 128 1.38 3.82 8.94
N SER A 129 2.01 3.22 9.92
CA SER A 129 3.21 2.40 9.71
C SER A 129 2.82 1.06 9.09
N ASP A 130 1.87 0.35 9.70
CA ASP A 130 1.37 -0.95 9.27
C ASP A 130 -0.15 -0.94 9.05
N GLY A 131 -0.67 -1.95 8.33
CA GLY A 131 -2.11 -2.13 8.12
C GLY A 131 -2.75 -1.26 7.04
N LYS A 132 -2.07 -0.28 6.48
CA LYS A 132 -2.59 0.63 5.44
C LYS A 132 -3.32 -0.10 4.31
N THR A 133 -2.62 -1.00 3.64
CA THR A 133 -3.13 -1.68 2.44
C THR A 133 -4.37 -2.51 2.73
N THR A 134 -4.36 -3.26 3.85
CA THR A 134 -5.52 -4.08 4.26
C THR A 134 -6.71 -3.18 4.62
N THR A 135 -6.50 -2.12 5.40
CA THR A 135 -7.55 -1.18 5.79
C THR A 135 -8.12 -0.45 4.56
N THR A 136 -7.26 0.02 3.65
CA THR A 136 -7.68 0.68 2.40
C THR A 136 -8.51 -0.26 1.53
N SER A 137 -8.06 -1.49 1.36
CA SER A 137 -8.75 -2.50 0.55
C SER A 137 -10.09 -2.90 1.16
N LEU A 138 -10.18 -3.02 2.51
CA LEU A 138 -11.43 -3.26 3.22
C LEU A 138 -12.42 -2.11 3.05
N ILE A 139 -11.98 -0.87 3.26
CA ILE A 139 -12.82 0.33 3.09
C ILE A 139 -13.35 0.39 1.65
N TYR A 140 -12.46 0.19 0.67
CA TYR A 140 -12.86 0.15 -0.73
C TYR A 140 -13.87 -0.97 -1.01
N ALA A 141 -13.63 -2.18 -0.52
CA ALA A 141 -14.54 -3.31 -0.70
C ALA A 141 -15.92 -3.05 -0.08
N ILE A 142 -15.98 -2.48 1.11
CA ILE A 142 -17.23 -2.14 1.81
C ILE A 142 -18.02 -1.08 1.03
N LEU A 143 -17.34 -0.06 0.52
CA LEU A 143 -18.03 1.08 -0.10
C LEU A 143 -18.43 0.85 -1.55
N LYS A 144 -17.68 0.05 -2.32
CA LYS A 144 -17.95 -0.21 -3.75
C LYS A 144 -19.28 -0.90 -4.02
N GLU A 145 -19.84 -1.58 -3.02
CA GLU A 145 -21.16 -2.25 -3.13
C GLU A 145 -22.31 -1.23 -3.22
N LYS A 146 -22.09 0.00 -2.71
CA LYS A 146 -23.11 1.04 -2.65
C LYS A 146 -22.77 2.28 -3.46
N TYR A 147 -21.49 2.59 -3.60
CA TYR A 147 -20.97 3.79 -4.26
C TYR A 147 -20.06 3.43 -5.44
N LYS A 148 -20.02 4.30 -6.43
CA LYS A 148 -18.91 4.26 -7.40
C LYS A 148 -17.65 4.74 -6.69
N CYS A 149 -16.66 3.85 -6.56
CA CYS A 149 -15.44 4.13 -5.82
C CYS A 149 -14.21 4.15 -6.74
N PHE A 150 -13.29 5.07 -6.43
CA PHE A 150 -11.97 5.16 -7.07
C PHE A 150 -10.89 4.83 -6.04
N LEU A 151 -10.02 3.90 -6.38
CA LEU A 151 -8.91 3.46 -5.52
C LEU A 151 -7.58 3.95 -6.07
N GLY A 152 -6.80 4.64 -5.25
CA GLY A 152 -5.52 5.19 -5.66
C GLY A 152 -4.55 5.47 -4.51
N GLY A 153 -3.50 6.23 -4.82
CA GLY A 153 -2.40 6.53 -3.91
C GLY A 153 -1.24 5.54 -4.05
N ASN A 154 -0.79 4.97 -2.94
CA ASN A 154 0.32 4.00 -2.92
C ASN A 154 -0.09 2.61 -3.47
N ILE A 155 -1.37 2.38 -3.66
CA ILE A 155 -1.97 1.20 -4.30
C ILE A 155 -3.04 1.66 -5.31
N GLY A 156 -3.56 0.73 -6.11
CA GLY A 156 -4.56 1.03 -7.12
C GLY A 156 -3.98 1.66 -8.39
N THR A 157 -4.72 2.57 -8.99
CA THR A 157 -4.34 3.24 -10.24
C THR A 157 -4.15 4.73 -10.04
N PRO A 158 -3.29 5.40 -10.83
CA PRO A 158 -3.20 6.85 -10.83
C PRO A 158 -4.55 7.48 -11.16
N LEU A 159 -4.98 8.45 -10.37
CA LEU A 159 -6.35 8.96 -10.42
C LEU A 159 -6.48 10.32 -11.09
N PHE A 160 -5.39 11.08 -11.24
CA PHE A 160 -5.46 12.44 -11.77
C PHE A 160 -6.15 12.51 -13.14
N ALA A 161 -5.75 11.67 -14.09
CA ALA A 161 -6.36 11.62 -15.43
C ALA A 161 -7.82 11.13 -15.43
N ARG A 162 -8.31 10.60 -14.30
CA ARG A 162 -9.65 10.07 -14.13
C ARG A 162 -10.59 10.99 -13.34
N ILE A 163 -10.13 12.17 -12.93
CA ILE A 163 -10.95 13.11 -12.15
C ILE A 163 -12.21 13.53 -12.95
N SER A 164 -12.13 13.59 -14.27
CA SER A 164 -13.29 13.90 -15.13
C SER A 164 -14.40 12.83 -15.10
N GLU A 165 -14.09 11.60 -14.66
CA GLU A 165 -15.06 10.52 -14.48
C GLU A 165 -15.81 10.60 -13.15
N MET A 166 -15.33 11.44 -12.21
CA MET A 166 -15.82 11.53 -10.83
C MET A 166 -17.00 12.49 -10.72
N LYS A 167 -17.97 12.12 -9.88
CA LYS A 167 -19.16 12.90 -9.56
C LYS A 167 -19.24 13.14 -8.03
N PRO A 168 -20.02 14.13 -7.56
CA PRO A 168 -20.13 14.44 -6.12
C PRO A 168 -20.59 13.28 -5.23
N GLU A 169 -21.38 12.35 -5.79
CA GLU A 169 -21.86 11.16 -5.09
C GLU A 169 -20.87 10.01 -5.00
N ASP A 170 -19.77 10.07 -5.75
CA ASP A 170 -18.73 9.04 -5.75
C ASP A 170 -17.82 9.15 -4.50
N ILE A 171 -16.95 8.18 -4.31
CA ILE A 171 -15.96 8.18 -3.22
C ILE A 171 -14.57 7.85 -3.76
N VAL A 172 -13.58 8.61 -3.33
CA VAL A 172 -12.16 8.33 -3.57
C VAL A 172 -11.55 7.75 -2.31
N VAL A 173 -10.93 6.56 -2.41
CA VAL A 173 -10.24 5.87 -1.31
C VAL A 173 -8.75 5.84 -1.63
N LEU A 174 -7.92 6.38 -0.74
CA LEU A 174 -6.49 6.61 -0.97
C LEU A 174 -5.63 5.96 0.11
N GLU A 175 -4.71 5.09 -0.29
CA GLU A 175 -3.58 4.73 0.56
C GLU A 175 -2.49 5.79 0.46
N LEU A 176 -2.14 6.44 1.58
CA LEU A 176 -1.17 7.54 1.60
C LEU A 176 0.07 7.19 2.43
N SER A 177 1.24 7.21 1.78
CA SER A 177 2.54 7.06 2.44
C SER A 177 2.97 8.36 3.12
N SER A 178 3.93 8.28 4.08
CA SER A 178 4.54 9.47 4.67
C SER A 178 5.24 10.37 3.64
N PHE A 179 5.80 9.77 2.58
CA PHE A 179 6.45 10.50 1.50
C PHE A 179 5.49 11.32 0.64
N GLN A 180 4.28 10.81 0.41
CA GLN A 180 3.22 11.56 -0.28
C GLN A 180 2.70 12.70 0.59
N LEU A 181 2.58 12.46 1.91
CA LEU A 181 2.04 13.42 2.87
C LEU A 181 3.06 14.49 3.33
N MET A 182 4.38 14.29 3.11
CA MET A 182 5.47 15.04 3.74
C MET A 182 5.33 16.59 3.68
N ASN A 183 4.82 17.13 2.57
CA ASN A 183 4.60 18.58 2.43
C ASN A 183 3.19 18.92 1.97
N MET A 184 2.25 17.99 2.15
CA MET A 184 0.88 18.18 1.71
C MET A 184 0.14 19.08 2.70
N GLU A 185 -0.44 20.18 2.21
CA GLU A 185 -1.26 21.10 2.97
C GLU A 185 -2.76 20.90 2.72
N LEU A 186 -3.13 19.70 2.29
CA LEU A 186 -4.51 19.26 2.07
C LEU A 186 -4.76 17.98 2.85
N SER A 187 -5.93 17.86 3.44
CA SER A 187 -6.38 16.67 4.15
C SER A 187 -7.55 16.01 3.46
N THR A 188 -7.77 14.73 3.75
CA THR A 188 -8.95 14.00 3.26
C THR A 188 -10.18 14.29 4.13
N ASN A 189 -11.40 14.11 3.60
CA ASN A 189 -12.63 14.33 4.38
C ASN A 189 -12.74 13.33 5.55
N ILE A 190 -12.35 12.09 5.32
CA ILE A 190 -12.19 11.08 6.36
C ILE A 190 -10.72 10.65 6.33
N ALA A 191 -10.02 10.89 7.42
CA ALA A 191 -8.62 10.49 7.60
C ALA A 191 -8.55 9.30 8.54
N VAL A 192 -7.83 8.25 8.16
CA VAL A 192 -7.62 7.03 8.97
C VAL A 192 -6.14 6.88 9.27
N VAL A 193 -5.78 6.81 10.54
CA VAL A 193 -4.40 6.51 10.97
C VAL A 193 -4.40 5.19 11.73
N THR A 194 -3.83 4.15 11.13
CA THR A 194 -3.86 2.78 11.69
C THR A 194 -2.98 2.62 12.92
N ASN A 195 -1.73 3.04 12.82
CA ASN A 195 -0.73 3.06 13.89
C ASN A 195 0.50 3.87 13.47
N ILE A 196 1.31 4.28 14.44
CA ILE A 196 2.61 4.90 14.21
C ILE A 196 3.67 4.13 15.01
N SER A 197 4.69 3.65 14.30
CA SER A 197 5.90 3.04 14.86
C SER A 197 7.11 3.45 14.02
N PRO A 198 8.34 3.42 14.57
CA PRO A 198 9.53 3.82 13.82
C PRO A 198 9.69 3.06 12.51
N ASN A 199 9.73 3.81 11.41
CA ASN A 199 9.91 3.25 10.06
C ASN A 199 10.49 4.34 9.13
N HIS A 200 11.19 3.93 8.06
CA HIS A 200 11.73 4.84 7.02
C HIS A 200 12.65 5.97 7.55
N LEU A 201 13.35 5.75 8.68
CA LEU A 201 14.28 6.71 9.28
C LEU A 201 15.55 6.93 8.45
N ASN A 202 15.75 6.16 7.41
CA ASN A 202 16.81 6.36 6.39
C ASN A 202 16.46 7.44 5.36
N VAL A 203 15.21 7.92 5.33
CA VAL A 203 14.73 8.92 4.36
C VAL A 203 14.20 10.17 5.08
N HIS A 204 13.42 9.99 6.16
CA HIS A 204 13.03 11.10 7.04
C HIS A 204 14.23 11.58 7.87
N LYS A 205 14.30 12.87 8.14
CA LYS A 205 15.37 13.48 8.95
C LYS A 205 15.43 12.87 10.35
N ASP A 206 14.25 12.60 10.92
CA ASP A 206 14.07 11.99 12.22
C ASP A 206 12.66 11.36 12.35
N TYR A 207 12.39 10.81 13.53
CA TYR A 207 11.10 10.18 13.78
C TYR A 207 9.95 11.18 13.90
N GLN A 208 10.25 12.41 14.33
CA GLN A 208 9.23 13.47 14.42
C GLN A 208 8.75 13.91 13.03
N GLU A 209 9.66 14.11 12.06
CA GLU A 209 9.28 14.40 10.67
C GLU A 209 8.38 13.30 10.08
N TYR A 210 8.65 12.02 10.42
CA TYR A 210 7.80 10.91 10.00
C TYR A 210 6.38 11.00 10.60
N ILE A 211 6.28 11.32 11.90
CA ILE A 211 4.99 11.51 12.59
C ILE A 211 4.23 12.70 11.99
N ASP A 212 4.90 13.85 11.86
CA ASP A 212 4.31 15.09 11.36
C ASP A 212 3.85 14.95 9.91
N SER A 213 4.64 14.26 9.07
CA SER A 213 4.24 13.94 7.70
C SER A 213 2.92 13.18 7.66
N LYS A 214 2.74 12.18 8.53
CA LYS A 214 1.48 11.41 8.57
C LYS A 214 0.32 12.22 9.15
N ALA A 215 0.57 13.15 10.05
CA ALA A 215 -0.46 14.02 10.60
C ALA A 215 -1.08 14.94 9.54
N ASN A 216 -0.38 15.25 8.45
CA ASN A 216 -0.91 16.06 7.36
C ASN A 216 -2.17 15.46 6.71
N ILE A 217 -2.43 14.14 6.88
CA ILE A 217 -3.66 13.52 6.37
C ILE A 217 -4.94 14.12 6.99
N PHE A 218 -4.85 14.69 8.20
CA PHE A 218 -5.99 15.28 8.91
C PHE A 218 -5.77 16.73 9.39
N LYS A 219 -4.53 17.20 9.46
CA LYS A 219 -4.15 18.49 10.05
C LYS A 219 -4.86 19.69 9.41
N TYR A 220 -5.21 19.59 8.14
CA TYR A 220 -5.89 20.64 7.37
C TYR A 220 -7.38 20.37 7.16
N GLN A 221 -7.98 19.45 7.94
CA GLN A 221 -9.43 19.26 7.97
C GLN A 221 -10.12 20.47 8.61
N ASP A 222 -11.32 20.75 8.14
CA ASP A 222 -12.27 21.67 8.80
C ASP A 222 -13.10 20.94 9.88
N GLU A 223 -14.08 21.60 10.43
CA GLU A 223 -15.01 21.08 11.44
C GLU A 223 -15.88 19.91 10.97
N ASN A 224 -16.02 19.73 9.64
CA ASN A 224 -16.76 18.62 9.05
C ASN A 224 -15.88 17.38 8.81
N GLY A 225 -14.57 17.50 9.00
CA GLY A 225 -13.61 16.42 8.86
C GLY A 225 -13.82 15.32 9.90
N ILE A 226 -13.46 14.09 9.53
CA ILE A 226 -13.51 12.94 10.44
C ILE A 226 -12.11 12.36 10.54
N LEU A 227 -11.60 12.25 11.76
CA LEU A 227 -10.34 11.58 12.06
C LEU A 227 -10.60 10.25 12.76
N VAL A 228 -10.24 9.15 12.12
CA VAL A 228 -10.34 7.77 12.64
C VAL A 228 -8.96 7.32 13.11
N ILE A 229 -8.79 7.04 14.40
CA ILE A 229 -7.50 6.75 15.01
C ILE A 229 -7.52 5.57 15.97
N ASN A 230 -6.38 4.90 16.05
CA ASN A 230 -6.15 3.79 16.95
C ASN A 230 -5.94 4.27 18.39
N TYR A 231 -6.83 3.89 19.29
CA TYR A 231 -6.73 4.22 20.71
C TYR A 231 -5.60 3.45 21.42
N ASP A 232 -5.23 2.28 20.91
CA ASP A 232 -4.19 1.41 21.48
C ASP A 232 -2.75 1.87 21.16
N ASN A 233 -2.60 2.91 20.33
CA ASN A 233 -1.30 3.47 19.95
C ASN A 233 -1.20 4.91 20.48
N GLU A 234 -0.26 5.16 21.38
CA GLU A 234 -0.15 6.44 22.11
C GLU A 234 0.03 7.64 21.17
N ILE A 235 0.79 7.50 20.07
CA ILE A 235 1.03 8.58 19.13
C ILE A 235 -0.27 8.93 18.38
N THR A 236 -0.98 7.91 17.88
CA THR A 236 -2.25 8.16 17.17
C THR A 236 -3.33 8.70 18.11
N LYS A 237 -3.36 8.25 19.36
CA LYS A 237 -4.26 8.76 20.38
C LYS A 237 -4.03 10.27 20.66
N ASP A 238 -2.78 10.69 20.66
CA ASP A 238 -2.43 12.11 20.84
C ASP A 238 -2.83 12.99 19.65
N PHE A 239 -3.02 12.44 18.46
CA PHE A 239 -3.52 13.18 17.29
C PHE A 239 -4.92 13.76 17.52
N ALA A 240 -5.72 13.17 18.40
CA ALA A 240 -7.03 13.72 18.76
C ALA A 240 -6.98 15.15 19.28
N LYS A 241 -5.85 15.55 19.93
CA LYS A 241 -5.66 16.90 20.45
C LYS A 241 -5.48 17.97 19.35
N GLN A 242 -5.17 17.52 18.13
CA GLN A 242 -4.89 18.37 16.96
C GLN A 242 -6.03 18.35 15.94
N ALA A 243 -7.06 17.52 16.15
CA ALA A 243 -8.17 17.38 15.23
C ALA A 243 -9.13 18.58 15.35
N ASN A 244 -9.50 19.18 14.21
CA ASN A 244 -10.50 20.25 14.15
C ASN A 244 -11.94 19.69 14.06
N GLY A 245 -12.10 18.47 13.51
CA GLY A 245 -13.38 17.84 13.29
C GLY A 245 -13.69 16.70 14.28
N LYS A 246 -14.56 15.77 13.85
CA LYS A 246 -15.00 14.64 14.67
C LYS A 246 -13.90 13.58 14.78
N VAL A 247 -13.56 13.18 16.01
CA VAL A 247 -12.66 12.05 16.27
C VAL A 247 -13.47 10.77 16.50
N VAL A 248 -13.10 9.69 15.80
CA VAL A 248 -13.65 8.35 15.98
C VAL A 248 -12.52 7.40 16.34
N TYR A 249 -12.57 6.85 17.53
CA TYR A 249 -11.57 5.88 17.98
C TYR A 249 -11.93 4.45 17.54
N PHE A 250 -10.90 3.66 17.29
CA PHE A 250 -11.02 2.20 17.30
C PHE A 250 -9.99 1.59 18.24
N SER A 251 -10.35 0.45 18.85
CA SER A 251 -9.48 -0.26 19.77
C SER A 251 -9.72 -1.78 19.71
N ARG A 252 -8.64 -2.52 19.82
CA ARG A 252 -8.68 -3.97 20.00
C ARG A 252 -8.48 -4.37 21.46
N ARG A 253 -7.94 -3.49 22.29
CA ARG A 253 -7.54 -3.79 23.68
C ARG A 253 -8.46 -3.15 24.71
N GLU A 254 -8.95 -1.96 24.42
CA GLU A 254 -9.69 -1.13 25.38
C GLU A 254 -11.18 -1.09 25.06
N LYS A 255 -11.99 -1.05 26.12
CA LYS A 255 -13.45 -0.85 26.02
C LYS A 255 -13.75 0.65 26.00
N LEU A 256 -14.18 1.13 24.85
CA LEU A 256 -14.49 2.55 24.66
C LEU A 256 -16.01 2.78 24.73
N PRO A 257 -16.47 3.91 25.32
CA PRO A 257 -17.87 4.28 25.30
C PRO A 257 -18.35 4.62 23.88
N ASN A 258 -17.48 5.27 23.09
CA ASN A 258 -17.76 5.66 21.71
C ASN A 258 -16.65 5.18 20.78
N GLY A 259 -17.01 4.69 19.57
CA GLY A 259 -16.07 4.22 18.57
C GLY A 259 -16.30 2.79 18.12
N VAL A 260 -15.25 2.10 17.71
CA VAL A 260 -15.31 0.70 17.30
C VAL A 260 -14.35 -0.13 18.13
N ILE A 261 -14.86 -1.17 18.77
CA ILE A 261 -14.05 -2.00 19.68
C ILE A 261 -14.13 -3.47 19.29
N PHE A 262 -13.07 -4.20 19.67
CA PHE A 262 -13.06 -5.64 19.67
C PHE A 262 -13.21 -6.14 21.12
N ASP A 263 -14.28 -6.82 21.43
CA ASP A 263 -14.59 -7.30 22.77
C ASP A 263 -15.30 -8.66 22.68
N GLU A 264 -14.88 -9.62 23.51
CA GLU A 264 -15.47 -10.99 23.55
C GLU A 264 -15.54 -11.64 22.15
N ASP A 265 -14.42 -11.66 21.44
CA ASP A 265 -14.31 -12.19 20.07
C ASP A 265 -15.28 -11.56 19.03
N THR A 266 -15.72 -10.34 19.28
CA THR A 266 -16.71 -9.62 18.48
C THR A 266 -16.27 -8.18 18.21
N VAL A 267 -16.41 -7.71 16.98
CA VAL A 267 -16.27 -6.28 16.65
C VAL A 267 -17.65 -5.60 16.81
N LYS A 268 -17.66 -4.52 17.59
CA LYS A 268 -18.86 -3.77 17.97
C LYS A 268 -18.69 -2.29 17.65
N ILE A 269 -19.72 -1.63 17.15
CA ILE A 269 -19.83 -0.16 17.10
C ILE A 269 -20.45 0.31 18.41
N CYS A 270 -19.79 1.21 19.10
CA CYS A 270 -20.22 1.77 20.39
C CYS A 270 -20.69 3.22 20.22
N ASP A 271 -21.81 3.54 20.78
CA ASP A 271 -22.38 4.89 20.85
C ASP A 271 -23.03 5.06 22.22
N ASN A 272 -22.24 5.52 23.18
CA ASN A 272 -22.56 5.55 24.61
C ASN A 272 -23.00 4.16 25.12
N ASP A 273 -24.25 4.02 25.51
CA ASP A 273 -24.82 2.75 26.02
C ASP A 273 -25.21 1.76 24.91
N LEU A 274 -25.30 2.24 23.66
CA LEU A 274 -25.67 1.40 22.53
C LEU A 274 -24.44 0.62 22.02
N ARG A 275 -24.58 -0.70 21.93
CA ARG A 275 -23.57 -1.61 21.38
C ARG A 275 -24.16 -2.36 20.18
N ARG A 276 -23.73 -1.98 18.98
CA ARG A 276 -24.17 -2.67 17.74
C ARG A 276 -23.12 -3.68 17.35
N HIS A 277 -23.52 -4.96 17.34
CA HIS A 277 -22.71 -6.05 16.84
C HIS A 277 -22.49 -5.89 15.32
N VAL A 278 -21.24 -6.06 14.86
CA VAL A 278 -20.93 -6.09 13.44
C VAL A 278 -20.50 -7.49 13.01
N ILE A 279 -19.43 -8.06 13.55
CA ILE A 279 -18.92 -9.36 13.11
C ILE A 279 -18.19 -10.11 14.24
N ASN A 280 -18.30 -11.44 14.26
CA ASN A 280 -17.48 -12.28 15.14
C ASN A 280 -16.14 -12.60 14.48
N LYS A 281 -15.09 -12.74 15.28
CA LYS A 281 -13.75 -13.11 14.83
C LYS A 281 -13.72 -14.43 14.04
N LYS A 282 -14.54 -15.42 14.45
CA LYS A 282 -14.63 -16.72 13.76
C LYS A 282 -15.13 -16.64 12.32
N ASP A 283 -15.90 -15.58 11.99
CA ASP A 283 -16.49 -15.35 10.68
C ASP A 283 -15.54 -14.56 9.75
N VAL A 284 -14.37 -14.13 10.26
CA VAL A 284 -13.35 -13.38 9.52
C VAL A 284 -12.35 -14.34 8.87
N LYS A 285 -12.17 -14.24 7.56
CA LYS A 285 -11.24 -15.10 6.81
C LYS A 285 -9.77 -14.67 6.92
N ILE A 286 -9.50 -13.35 7.02
CA ILE A 286 -8.13 -12.84 7.17
C ILE A 286 -7.62 -13.06 8.59
N ARG A 287 -6.43 -13.69 8.70
CA ARG A 287 -5.89 -14.14 9.97
C ARG A 287 -5.11 -13.06 10.72
N GLY A 288 -4.99 -13.24 12.03
CA GLY A 288 -4.17 -12.41 12.92
C GLY A 288 -4.94 -11.27 13.59
N LEU A 289 -4.55 -10.98 14.84
CA LEU A 289 -5.18 -9.92 15.63
C LEU A 289 -4.95 -8.51 15.05
N HIS A 290 -3.84 -8.30 14.33
CA HIS A 290 -3.60 -7.06 13.59
C HIS A 290 -4.66 -6.82 12.49
N ASN A 291 -5.23 -7.89 11.90
CA ASN A 291 -6.31 -7.74 10.93
C ASN A 291 -7.65 -7.42 11.60
N ILE A 292 -7.85 -7.80 12.84
CA ILE A 292 -9.01 -7.33 13.63
C ILE A 292 -8.89 -5.80 13.87
N GLU A 293 -7.69 -5.28 14.13
CA GLU A 293 -7.47 -3.81 14.20
C GLU A 293 -7.80 -3.12 12.86
N ASN A 294 -7.33 -3.69 11.74
CA ASN A 294 -7.64 -3.17 10.40
C ASN A 294 -9.15 -3.18 10.10
N ILE A 295 -9.86 -4.22 10.55
CA ILE A 295 -11.33 -4.33 10.43
C ILE A 295 -12.00 -3.25 11.29
N CYS A 296 -11.56 -3.06 12.55
CA CYS A 296 -12.09 -2.00 13.40
C CYS A 296 -11.92 -0.61 12.76
N ALA A 297 -10.75 -0.33 12.18
CA ALA A 297 -10.47 0.90 11.47
C ALA A 297 -11.38 1.08 10.25
N ALA A 298 -11.58 0.03 9.45
CA ALA A 298 -12.44 0.07 8.26
C ALA A 298 -13.91 0.29 8.63
N ILE A 299 -14.41 -0.39 9.67
CA ILE A 299 -15.77 -0.18 10.19
C ILE A 299 -15.93 1.25 10.69
N ALA A 300 -14.97 1.77 11.46
CA ALA A 300 -15.01 3.12 12.00
C ALA A 300 -15.06 4.18 10.88
N ALA A 301 -14.29 3.99 9.81
CA ALA A 301 -14.26 4.90 8.66
C ALA A 301 -15.55 4.88 7.83
N THR A 302 -16.29 3.77 7.84
CA THR A 302 -17.46 3.56 6.96
C THR A 302 -18.80 3.55 7.68
N LYS A 303 -18.82 3.60 9.03
CA LYS A 303 -20.03 3.43 9.87
C LYS A 303 -21.17 4.45 9.63
N ASP A 304 -20.81 5.64 9.12
CA ASP A 304 -21.79 6.69 8.81
C ASP A 304 -22.16 6.69 7.29
N LEU A 305 -21.62 5.77 6.48
CA LEU A 305 -21.85 5.65 5.03
C LEU A 305 -22.65 4.40 4.65
N VAL A 306 -22.47 3.31 5.38
CA VAL A 306 -23.10 2.02 5.15
C VAL A 306 -23.59 1.42 6.49
N SER A 307 -24.54 0.50 6.42
CA SER A 307 -25.06 -0.18 7.61
C SER A 307 -24.07 -1.22 8.17
N PRO A 308 -24.20 -1.61 9.45
CA PRO A 308 -23.43 -2.70 10.04
C PRO A 308 -23.58 -4.04 9.29
N GLU A 309 -24.74 -4.29 8.71
CA GLU A 309 -25.05 -5.49 7.94
C GLU A 309 -24.28 -5.53 6.62
N GLU A 310 -24.22 -4.40 5.89
CA GLU A 310 -23.43 -4.25 4.66
C GLU A 310 -21.92 -4.41 4.96
N GLN A 311 -21.43 -3.80 6.06
CA GLN A 311 -20.06 -3.99 6.54
C GLN A 311 -19.75 -5.45 6.82
N ARG A 312 -20.62 -6.11 7.61
CA ARG A 312 -20.47 -7.52 7.99
C ARG A 312 -20.38 -8.43 6.78
N GLN A 313 -21.31 -8.31 5.84
CA GLN A 313 -21.33 -9.16 4.64
C GLN A 313 -20.00 -9.05 3.87
N THR A 314 -19.55 -7.84 3.59
CA THR A 314 -18.29 -7.63 2.87
C THR A 314 -17.09 -8.17 3.64
N ILE A 315 -17.02 -7.96 4.96
CA ILE A 315 -15.89 -8.43 5.78
C ILE A 315 -15.84 -9.97 5.81
N MET A 316 -16.99 -10.64 5.89
CA MET A 316 -17.07 -12.12 5.82
C MET A 316 -16.57 -12.68 4.49
N GLU A 317 -16.76 -11.96 3.41
CA GLU A 317 -16.30 -12.36 2.06
C GLU A 317 -14.85 -11.98 1.79
N PHE A 318 -14.31 -10.99 2.50
CA PHE A 318 -12.98 -10.46 2.28
C PHE A 318 -11.87 -11.46 2.61
N THR A 319 -11.14 -11.90 1.59
CA THR A 319 -10.05 -12.89 1.71
C THR A 319 -8.66 -12.29 1.89
N GLY A 320 -8.57 -10.98 2.00
CA GLY A 320 -7.29 -10.25 2.11
C GLY A 320 -6.96 -9.44 0.87
N VAL A 321 -5.75 -8.91 0.88
CA VAL A 321 -5.18 -8.17 -0.25
C VAL A 321 -4.57 -9.19 -1.21
N GLU A 322 -4.88 -9.06 -2.50
CA GLU A 322 -4.31 -9.93 -3.52
C GLU A 322 -2.77 -9.95 -3.41
N HIS A 323 -2.19 -11.14 -3.49
CA HIS A 323 -0.76 -11.40 -3.33
C HIS A 323 -0.15 -11.14 -1.95
N ARG A 324 -0.96 -10.85 -0.91
CA ARG A 324 -0.48 -10.63 0.46
C ARG A 324 -1.16 -11.58 1.45
N LEU A 325 -0.46 -12.66 1.82
CA LEU A 325 -1.00 -13.77 2.62
C LEU A 325 -2.41 -14.16 2.15
N GLU A 326 -2.63 -14.07 0.84
CA GLU A 326 -3.91 -14.29 0.18
C GLU A 326 -4.25 -15.77 0.23
N PHE A 327 -5.37 -16.11 0.83
CA PHE A 327 -5.88 -17.48 0.78
C PHE A 327 -6.32 -17.81 -0.66
N VAL A 328 -5.74 -18.84 -1.25
CA VAL A 328 -6.05 -19.28 -2.61
C VAL A 328 -7.13 -20.37 -2.58
N ARG A 329 -6.85 -21.48 -1.91
CA ARG A 329 -7.79 -22.59 -1.72
C ARG A 329 -7.33 -23.55 -0.62
N GLU A 330 -8.23 -24.44 -0.23
CA GLU A 330 -7.90 -25.64 0.54
C GLU A 330 -8.06 -26.89 -0.35
N LEU A 331 -7.09 -27.77 -0.35
CA LEU A 331 -7.08 -29.01 -1.11
C LEU A 331 -6.58 -30.14 -0.21
N ASP A 332 -7.38 -31.17 0.00
CA ASP A 332 -7.09 -32.34 0.85
C ASP A 332 -6.55 -31.98 2.25
N GLY A 333 -7.15 -30.96 2.86
CA GLY A 333 -6.77 -30.49 4.19
C GLY A 333 -5.51 -29.62 4.23
N VAL A 334 -4.91 -29.30 3.08
CA VAL A 334 -3.77 -28.37 2.92
C VAL A 334 -4.27 -27.00 2.45
N LYS A 335 -3.91 -25.93 3.17
CA LYS A 335 -4.28 -24.56 2.81
C LYS A 335 -3.15 -23.87 2.04
N TRP A 336 -3.49 -23.27 0.90
CA TRP A 336 -2.54 -22.60 0.01
C TRP A 336 -2.68 -21.10 0.13
N TYR A 337 -1.54 -20.41 0.37
CA TYR A 337 -1.48 -18.96 0.53
C TYR A 337 -0.48 -18.34 -0.43
N ASN A 338 -0.89 -17.23 -1.06
CA ASN A 338 -0.09 -16.41 -1.95
C ASN A 338 0.38 -15.15 -1.23
N ASP A 339 1.69 -15.04 -1.04
CA ASP A 339 2.35 -13.86 -0.48
C ASP A 339 3.44 -13.35 -1.44
N SER A 340 3.14 -13.36 -2.74
CA SER A 340 4.08 -12.96 -3.80
C SER A 340 4.62 -11.54 -3.63
N ILE A 341 3.91 -10.66 -2.91
CA ILE A 341 4.36 -9.30 -2.57
C ILE A 341 5.55 -9.29 -1.61
N ALA A 342 5.85 -10.38 -0.91
CA ALA A 342 6.98 -10.50 0.00
C ALA A 342 8.31 -10.57 -0.77
N SER A 343 8.77 -9.42 -1.25
CA SER A 343 9.96 -9.24 -2.07
C SER A 343 11.25 -8.99 -1.28
N SER A 344 11.24 -9.26 0.03
CA SER A 344 12.41 -9.16 0.91
C SER A 344 12.31 -10.14 2.08
N PRO A 345 13.45 -10.52 2.71
CA PRO A 345 13.48 -11.43 3.86
C PRO A 345 12.55 -11.01 5.00
N ASN A 346 12.56 -9.72 5.40
CA ASN A 346 11.75 -9.22 6.49
C ASN A 346 10.24 -9.39 6.26
N ARG A 347 9.77 -9.28 5.02
CA ARG A 347 8.35 -9.51 4.69
C ARG A 347 7.96 -10.97 4.81
N THR A 348 8.81 -11.88 4.35
CA THR A 348 8.58 -13.33 4.51
C THR A 348 8.64 -13.74 5.98
N ILE A 349 9.54 -13.16 6.80
CA ILE A 349 9.55 -13.36 8.26
C ILE A 349 8.20 -12.98 8.87
N ALA A 350 7.65 -11.82 8.52
CA ALA A 350 6.35 -11.40 8.99
C ALA A 350 5.22 -12.37 8.55
N GLY A 351 5.33 -12.90 7.32
CA GLY A 351 4.43 -13.93 6.80
C GLY A 351 4.51 -15.23 7.62
N LEU A 352 5.70 -15.75 7.86
CA LEU A 352 5.92 -16.96 8.66
C LEU A 352 5.32 -16.83 10.08
N ASN A 353 5.56 -15.69 10.74
CA ASN A 353 5.04 -15.42 12.08
C ASN A 353 3.51 -15.24 12.16
N SER A 354 2.80 -15.21 11.02
CA SER A 354 1.35 -15.10 10.97
C SER A 354 0.62 -16.45 11.11
N TYR A 355 1.37 -17.54 11.18
CA TYR A 355 0.83 -18.89 11.21
C TYR A 355 1.36 -19.68 12.42
N ASN A 356 0.48 -20.48 13.02
CA ASN A 356 0.84 -21.46 14.06
C ASN A 356 1.01 -22.87 13.48
N GLU A 357 0.44 -23.10 12.29
CA GLU A 357 0.53 -24.36 11.56
C GLU A 357 1.94 -24.53 10.97
N ARG A 358 2.34 -25.76 10.72
CA ARG A 358 3.58 -26.09 10.01
C ARG A 358 3.46 -25.72 8.53
N ILE A 359 4.56 -25.26 7.96
CA ILE A 359 4.59 -24.61 6.65
C ILE A 359 5.48 -25.39 5.68
N VAL A 360 4.99 -25.62 4.46
CA VAL A 360 5.80 -25.85 3.28
C VAL A 360 6.03 -24.47 2.64
N LEU A 361 7.25 -23.94 2.75
CA LEU A 361 7.59 -22.61 2.23
C LEU A 361 8.14 -22.70 0.82
N ILE A 362 7.60 -21.91 -0.10
CA ILE A 362 8.17 -21.67 -1.43
C ILE A 362 8.80 -20.28 -1.43
N ALA A 363 10.14 -20.20 -1.65
CA ALA A 363 10.92 -18.98 -1.60
C ALA A 363 11.92 -18.86 -2.75
N GLY A 364 12.33 -17.62 -3.05
CA GLY A 364 13.33 -17.30 -4.06
C GLY A 364 12.82 -16.40 -5.20
N GLY A 365 13.76 -15.94 -6.03
CA GLY A 365 13.53 -15.02 -7.12
C GLY A 365 14.79 -14.22 -7.44
N ARG A 366 14.63 -12.97 -7.96
CA ARG A 366 15.73 -12.08 -8.37
C ARG A 366 16.56 -11.60 -7.18
N ASP A 367 17.86 -11.65 -7.33
CA ASP A 367 18.79 -11.14 -6.31
C ASP A 367 18.93 -9.60 -6.38
N LYS A 368 18.66 -8.95 -5.25
CA LYS A 368 18.91 -7.53 -5.01
C LYS A 368 20.06 -7.29 -4.03
N HIS A 369 20.94 -8.28 -3.87
CA HIS A 369 22.07 -8.22 -2.93
C HIS A 369 21.64 -7.99 -1.47
N LEU A 370 20.47 -8.52 -1.11
CA LEU A 370 19.97 -8.48 0.26
C LEU A 370 20.68 -9.54 1.11
N ASP A 371 20.71 -9.27 2.42
CA ASP A 371 21.12 -10.25 3.42
C ASP A 371 19.97 -11.23 3.73
N TYR A 372 20.24 -12.54 3.58
CA TYR A 372 19.29 -13.61 3.85
C TYR A 372 19.54 -14.34 5.18
N ASP A 373 20.56 -13.99 5.94
CA ASP A 373 20.84 -14.63 7.23
C ASP A 373 19.70 -14.46 8.25
N PRO A 374 19.02 -13.29 8.34
CA PRO A 374 17.93 -13.11 9.27
C PRO A 374 16.71 -14.04 9.08
N ILE A 375 16.48 -14.56 7.85
CA ILE A 375 15.32 -15.43 7.59
C ILE A 375 15.53 -16.86 8.06
N ALA A 376 16.78 -17.29 8.30
CA ALA A 376 17.12 -18.67 8.60
C ALA A 376 16.44 -19.19 9.87
N LYS A 377 16.53 -18.43 10.98
CA LYS A 377 15.92 -18.83 12.24
C LYS A 377 14.39 -18.95 12.17
N PRO A 378 13.61 -17.97 11.63
CA PRO A 378 12.18 -18.12 11.42
C PRO A 378 11.80 -19.30 10.52
N ILE A 379 12.59 -19.59 9.48
CA ILE A 379 12.35 -20.77 8.64
C ILE A 379 12.49 -22.06 9.48
N ILE A 380 13.53 -22.21 10.28
CA ILE A 380 13.73 -23.40 11.11
C ILE A 380 12.62 -23.57 12.18
N GLU A 381 12.05 -22.46 12.64
CA GLU A 381 10.99 -22.47 13.64
C GLU A 381 9.62 -22.88 13.07
N HIS A 382 9.28 -22.45 11.85
CA HIS A 382 7.93 -22.57 11.29
C HIS A 382 7.81 -23.58 10.13
N VAL A 383 8.91 -23.91 9.44
CA VAL A 383 8.89 -24.62 8.16
C VAL A 383 9.29 -26.08 8.32
N ASP A 384 8.52 -26.99 7.72
CA ASP A 384 8.85 -28.42 7.64
C ASP A 384 9.58 -28.76 6.34
N THR A 385 9.28 -28.06 5.26
CA THR A 385 9.99 -28.19 3.98
C THR A 385 10.15 -26.81 3.34
N LEU A 386 11.38 -26.52 2.92
CA LEU A 386 11.75 -25.34 2.17
C LEU A 386 11.95 -25.70 0.69
N ILE A 387 11.17 -25.09 -0.19
CA ILE A 387 11.32 -25.17 -1.64
C ILE A 387 11.93 -23.86 -2.12
N VAL A 388 13.08 -23.93 -2.79
CA VAL A 388 13.79 -22.72 -3.26
C VAL A 388 13.89 -22.69 -4.79
N MET A 389 13.77 -21.48 -5.37
CA MET A 389 13.85 -21.27 -6.81
C MET A 389 14.53 -19.94 -7.17
N GLY A 390 14.87 -19.74 -8.44
CA GLY A 390 15.43 -18.50 -8.97
C GLY A 390 16.86 -18.20 -8.52
N GLU A 391 17.32 -16.97 -8.77
CA GLU A 391 18.72 -16.55 -8.53
C GLU A 391 19.11 -16.62 -7.04
N THR A 392 18.18 -16.37 -6.13
CA THR A 392 18.45 -16.35 -4.67
C THR A 392 18.35 -17.72 -4.01
N ALA A 393 18.01 -18.78 -4.76
CA ALA A 393 17.83 -20.13 -4.22
C ALA A 393 19.03 -20.61 -3.37
N GLU A 394 20.25 -20.48 -3.89
CA GLU A 394 21.46 -20.91 -3.17
C GLU A 394 21.77 -20.00 -1.97
N LYS A 395 21.48 -18.70 -2.03
CA LYS A 395 21.70 -17.77 -0.91
C LYS A 395 20.79 -18.12 0.27
N ILE A 396 19.50 -18.33 0.00
CA ILE A 396 18.51 -18.72 1.03
C ILE A 396 18.89 -20.08 1.61
N LYS A 397 19.18 -21.08 0.74
CA LYS A 397 19.60 -22.41 1.17
C LYS A 397 20.83 -22.36 2.07
N ASN A 398 21.88 -21.60 1.67
CA ASN A 398 23.13 -21.51 2.42
C ASN A 398 22.94 -20.85 3.79
N ALA A 399 22.12 -19.78 3.86
CA ALA A 399 21.77 -19.11 5.12
C ALA A 399 21.08 -20.09 6.08
N VAL A 400 20.07 -20.83 5.57
CA VAL A 400 19.33 -21.82 6.37
C VAL A 400 20.23 -22.99 6.77
N THR A 401 21.09 -23.51 5.88
CA THR A 401 22.00 -24.63 6.18
C THR A 401 22.98 -24.28 7.29
N ARG A 402 23.61 -23.10 7.24
CA ARG A 402 24.51 -22.62 8.32
C ARG A 402 23.80 -22.59 9.66
N GLU A 403 22.57 -22.10 9.72
CA GLU A 403 21.83 -22.01 10.96
C GLU A 403 21.34 -23.37 11.46
N LEU A 404 21.01 -24.32 10.56
CA LEU A 404 20.71 -25.70 10.92
C LEU A 404 21.91 -26.41 11.57
N GLU A 405 23.11 -26.19 11.04
CA GLU A 405 24.36 -26.72 11.60
C GLU A 405 24.59 -26.16 13.02
N ASN A 406 24.41 -24.83 13.22
CA ASN A 406 24.52 -24.18 14.52
C ASN A 406 23.55 -24.78 15.55
N GLN A 407 22.30 -25.05 15.14
CA GLN A 407 21.25 -25.57 16.02
C GLN A 407 21.22 -27.11 16.11
N LYS A 408 22.03 -27.81 15.34
CA LYS A 408 22.02 -29.30 15.20
C LYS A 408 20.64 -29.84 14.84
N LYS A 409 19.95 -29.14 13.92
CA LYS A 409 18.63 -29.48 13.39
C LYS A 409 18.71 -29.89 11.93
N THR A 410 17.66 -30.49 11.43
CA THR A 410 17.52 -30.87 10.02
C THR A 410 16.24 -30.26 9.43
N LEU A 411 16.31 -29.89 8.16
CA LEU A 411 15.17 -29.38 7.39
C LEU A 411 15.30 -29.92 5.96
N LYS A 412 14.19 -30.36 5.38
CA LYS A 412 14.17 -30.76 3.97
C LYS A 412 14.21 -29.51 3.09
N ILE A 413 15.22 -29.40 2.22
CA ILE A 413 15.39 -28.32 1.27
C ILE A 413 15.39 -28.87 -0.14
N ILE A 414 14.50 -28.36 -1.00
CA ILE A 414 14.34 -28.82 -2.39
C ILE A 414 14.52 -27.61 -3.32
N LYS A 415 15.37 -27.75 -4.34
CA LYS A 415 15.55 -26.74 -5.37
C LYS A 415 14.73 -27.12 -6.60
N VAL A 416 14.01 -26.17 -7.15
CA VAL A 416 13.15 -26.32 -8.34
C VAL A 416 13.44 -25.22 -9.35
N ALA A 417 13.00 -25.41 -10.61
CA ALA A 417 13.29 -24.47 -11.68
C ALA A 417 12.35 -23.26 -11.72
N ASN A 418 11.08 -23.44 -11.38
CA ASN A 418 10.03 -22.42 -11.55
C ASN A 418 8.84 -22.62 -10.59
N VAL A 419 7.86 -21.71 -10.68
CA VAL A 419 6.64 -21.74 -9.84
C VAL A 419 5.79 -22.98 -10.07
N GLU A 420 5.69 -23.46 -11.30
CA GLU A 420 4.90 -24.65 -11.66
C GLU A 420 5.47 -25.90 -10.96
N GLU A 421 6.78 -26.11 -11.07
CA GLU A 421 7.47 -27.21 -10.39
C GLU A 421 7.38 -27.07 -8.87
N ALA A 422 7.47 -25.84 -8.33
CA ALA A 422 7.32 -25.56 -6.91
C ALA A 422 5.94 -25.97 -6.38
N VAL A 423 4.88 -25.62 -7.09
CA VAL A 423 3.49 -25.98 -6.73
C VAL A 423 3.29 -27.48 -6.79
N LYS A 424 3.77 -28.15 -7.85
CA LYS A 424 3.70 -29.61 -7.99
C LYS A 424 4.45 -30.32 -6.86
N THR A 425 5.68 -29.89 -6.58
CA THR A 425 6.49 -30.45 -5.48
C THR A 425 5.81 -30.23 -4.13
N ALA A 426 5.29 -29.04 -3.86
CA ALA A 426 4.57 -28.76 -2.63
C ALA A 426 3.32 -29.65 -2.47
N ARG A 427 2.59 -29.91 -3.56
CA ARG A 427 1.42 -30.80 -3.58
C ARG A 427 1.78 -32.24 -3.17
N GLU A 428 2.93 -32.74 -3.64
CA GLU A 428 3.38 -34.13 -3.36
C GLU A 428 3.82 -34.33 -1.90
N ILE A 429 4.27 -33.26 -1.23
CA ILE A 429 4.90 -33.37 0.10
C ILE A 429 4.07 -32.80 1.25
N ALA A 430 3.18 -31.84 0.99
CA ALA A 430 2.36 -31.23 2.03
C ALA A 430 1.34 -32.22 2.61
N LYS A 431 1.17 -32.19 3.92
CA LYS A 431 0.29 -33.07 4.67
C LYS A 431 -0.98 -32.33 5.13
N PRO A 432 -2.08 -33.06 5.39
CA PRO A 432 -3.27 -32.43 5.98
C PRO A 432 -2.94 -31.62 7.24
N ASN A 433 -3.57 -30.44 7.38
CA ASN A 433 -3.34 -29.43 8.40
C ASN A 433 -2.02 -28.61 8.27
N GLU A 434 -1.22 -28.85 7.25
CA GLU A 434 -0.11 -27.95 6.89
C GLU A 434 -0.58 -26.82 5.97
N ILE A 435 0.27 -25.82 5.86
CA ILE A 435 0.10 -24.68 4.97
C ILE A 435 1.17 -24.73 3.89
N VAL A 436 0.80 -24.52 2.64
CA VAL A 436 1.73 -24.14 1.58
C VAL A 436 1.71 -22.61 1.48
N LEU A 437 2.84 -21.99 1.81
CA LEU A 437 3.03 -20.55 1.75
C LEU A 437 3.99 -20.18 0.63
N PHE A 438 3.49 -19.45 -0.36
CA PHE A 438 4.32 -18.84 -1.39
C PHE A 438 4.75 -17.44 -0.94
N SER A 439 5.90 -17.32 -0.27
CA SER A 439 6.45 -16.05 0.24
C SER A 439 7.92 -15.94 -0.18
N PRO A 440 8.18 -15.33 -1.34
CA PRO A 440 9.44 -15.45 -2.05
C PRO A 440 10.69 -14.87 -1.38
N ALA A 441 10.57 -13.94 -0.45
CA ALA A 441 11.69 -13.20 0.16
C ALA A 441 12.56 -12.42 -0.86
N SER A 442 12.19 -12.43 -2.13
CA SER A 442 12.97 -11.92 -3.28
C SER A 442 12.04 -11.27 -4.29
N THR A 443 12.57 -10.37 -5.11
CA THR A 443 11.78 -9.79 -6.21
C THR A 443 11.57 -10.80 -7.34
N SER A 444 10.73 -10.46 -8.31
CA SER A 444 10.25 -11.38 -9.35
C SER A 444 10.95 -11.25 -10.70
N PHE A 445 11.82 -10.25 -10.86
CA PHE A 445 12.34 -9.80 -12.16
C PHE A 445 13.31 -10.78 -12.87
N ASP A 446 13.59 -11.93 -12.29
CA ASP A 446 14.32 -13.03 -12.94
C ASP A 446 13.41 -13.89 -13.83
N MET A 447 12.11 -14.00 -13.49
CA MET A 447 11.16 -14.88 -14.19
C MET A 447 9.85 -14.17 -14.60
N PHE A 448 9.55 -13.01 -14.02
CA PHE A 448 8.28 -12.27 -14.20
C PHE A 448 8.51 -10.78 -14.30
N LYS A 449 7.60 -10.04 -14.95
CA LYS A 449 7.65 -8.57 -15.04
C LYS A 449 7.46 -7.87 -13.69
N ASN A 450 6.68 -8.47 -12.80
CA ASN A 450 6.37 -7.92 -11.48
C ASN A 450 5.88 -9.03 -10.53
N PHE A 451 5.64 -8.69 -9.27
CA PHE A 451 5.17 -9.65 -8.26
C PHE A 451 3.71 -10.07 -8.48
N GLU A 452 2.91 -9.23 -9.14
CA GLU A 452 1.52 -9.51 -9.46
C GLU A 452 1.43 -10.66 -10.48
N GLU A 453 2.22 -10.61 -11.55
CA GLU A 453 2.30 -11.68 -12.55
C GLU A 453 2.77 -12.98 -11.91
N ARG A 454 3.80 -12.92 -11.07
CA ARG A 454 4.29 -14.08 -10.30
C ARG A 454 3.21 -14.67 -9.40
N GLY A 455 2.47 -13.84 -8.68
CA GLY A 455 1.39 -14.28 -7.81
C GLY A 455 0.19 -14.83 -8.55
N LYS A 456 -0.16 -14.27 -9.71
CA LYS A 456 -1.19 -14.83 -10.60
C LYS A 456 -0.81 -16.20 -11.11
N LYS A 457 0.43 -16.36 -11.58
CA LYS A 457 0.96 -17.67 -12.02
C LYS A 457 0.88 -18.70 -10.91
N PHE A 458 1.26 -18.35 -9.67
CA PHE A 458 1.11 -19.26 -8.54
C PHE A 458 -0.34 -19.68 -8.33
N LYS A 459 -1.29 -18.74 -8.32
CA LYS A 459 -2.73 -19.03 -8.17
C LYS A 459 -3.26 -19.94 -9.29
N GLU A 460 -2.85 -19.66 -10.53
CA GLU A 460 -3.22 -20.49 -11.68
C GLU A 460 -2.75 -21.94 -11.51
N GLU A 461 -1.50 -22.15 -11.11
CA GLU A 461 -0.96 -23.51 -10.91
C GLU A 461 -1.63 -24.22 -9.73
N VAL A 462 -1.87 -23.52 -8.63
CA VAL A 462 -2.62 -24.07 -7.47
C VAL A 462 -4.05 -24.46 -7.88
N ASN A 463 -4.71 -23.69 -8.73
CA ASN A 463 -6.09 -23.97 -9.17
C ASN A 463 -6.19 -25.12 -10.19
N LYS A 464 -5.09 -25.50 -10.84
CA LYS A 464 -5.02 -26.69 -11.73
C LYS A 464 -4.88 -28.00 -10.97
N LEU A 465 -4.46 -28.00 -9.68
CA LEU A 465 -4.38 -29.16 -8.83
C LEU A 465 -5.79 -29.72 -8.56
#